data_dc74d57ed12bcc71b7af4df6bae75894
#
_entry.id   dc74d57ed12bcc71b7af4df6bae75894
#
_cell.length_a   1.000
_cell.length_b   1.000
_cell.length_c   1.000
_cell.angle_alpha   90.00
_cell.angle_beta   90.00
_cell.angle_gamma   90.00
#
_symmetry.space_group_name_H-M   'P 1'
#
loop_
_entity.id
_entity.type
_entity.pdbx_description
1 polymer ?
#
loop_
_entity_poly.entity_id
_entity_poly.type
_entity_poly.pdbx_seq_one_letter_code
_entity_poly.pdbx_strand_id
1 'polypeptide(L)'
;MLSVAREGLSMNEKAELRKIWMEREAGLSENYITESNAGIIRNLFSLQEFQCAETVLFFYSIWSEPDTHEMIRRALDLGKTAALPKTYPKGVMAARKIGGFDELKPSRFDIPEPDESAPAIDPDALDFIVVPSVAFDREGYRLGHGAGYYDRYLALTRAFTCGIAREKMLAPRVPRERHDIRVNCVVTENEILRWRN
;
A
#
# COMPACT_ATOMS: atom_id res chain seq x y z
N MET A 1 17.27 35.86 -10.40
CA MET A 1 18.28 34.85 -10.10
C MET A 1 18.16 34.49 -8.64
N LEU A 2 17.57 33.36 -8.32
CA LEU A 2 17.74 32.60 -7.06
C LEU A 2 17.12 31.24 -7.28
N SER A 3 17.90 30.36 -7.94
CA SER A 3 17.71 28.92 -7.92
C SER A 3 17.97 28.47 -6.49
N VAL A 4 16.93 27.99 -5.79
CA VAL A 4 17.11 27.16 -4.61
C VAL A 4 16.42 25.85 -4.90
N ALA A 5 17.16 24.96 -5.54
CA ALA A 5 16.93 23.54 -5.46
C ALA A 5 17.00 23.15 -3.98
N ARG A 6 15.88 22.92 -3.33
CA ARG A 6 15.83 22.20 -2.05
C ARG A 6 15.87 20.72 -2.36
N GLU A 7 17.07 20.21 -2.53
CA GLU A 7 17.36 18.79 -2.43
C GLU A 7 17.19 18.33 -0.98
N GLY A 8 16.45 17.21 -0.80
CA GLY A 8 16.62 16.33 0.35
C GLY A 8 16.19 16.88 1.71
N LEU A 9 14.94 16.69 2.06
CA LEU A 9 14.57 16.60 3.47
C LEU A 9 15.31 15.40 4.08
N SER A 10 15.99 15.61 5.23
CA SER A 10 16.88 14.60 5.82
C SER A 10 16.11 13.36 6.28
N MET A 11 16.79 12.21 6.45
CA MET A 11 16.21 10.98 7.03
C MET A 11 15.50 11.24 8.38
N ASN A 12 15.94 12.27 9.10
CA ASN A 12 15.37 12.70 10.37
C ASN A 12 13.95 13.28 10.19
N GLU A 13 13.70 14.05 9.13
CA GLU A 13 12.38 14.64 8.86
C GLU A 13 11.34 13.59 8.46
N LYS A 14 11.73 12.60 7.63
CA LYS A 14 10.83 11.46 7.34
C LYS A 14 10.51 10.65 8.60
N ALA A 15 11.45 10.52 9.54
CA ALA A 15 11.22 9.80 10.80
C ALA A 15 10.27 10.57 11.73
N GLU A 16 10.42 11.86 11.86
CA GLU A 16 9.53 12.73 12.64
C GLU A 16 8.11 12.74 12.04
N LEU A 17 7.99 12.86 10.73
CA LEU A 17 6.70 12.81 10.05
C LEU A 17 6.00 11.47 10.27
N ARG A 18 6.72 10.34 10.20
CA ARG A 18 6.13 9.02 10.51
C ARG A 18 5.51 8.99 11.89
N LYS A 19 6.22 9.49 12.89
CA LYS A 19 5.72 9.53 14.27
C LYS A 19 4.42 10.33 14.36
N ILE A 20 4.38 11.54 13.79
CA ILE A 20 3.20 12.40 13.77
C ILE A 20 2.00 11.69 13.11
N TRP A 21 2.22 11.08 11.95
CA TRP A 21 1.14 10.41 11.21
C TRP A 21 0.67 9.13 11.88
N MET A 22 1.56 8.35 12.49
CA MET A 22 1.19 7.17 13.27
C MET A 22 0.40 7.55 14.55
N GLU A 23 0.78 8.61 15.22
CA GLU A 23 0.01 9.15 16.36
C GLU A 23 -1.39 9.62 15.92
N ARG A 24 -1.47 10.27 14.74
CA ARG A 24 -2.75 10.68 14.15
C ARG A 24 -3.63 9.49 13.80
N GLU A 25 -3.07 8.45 13.24
CA GLU A 25 -3.76 7.20 12.91
C GLU A 25 -4.31 6.53 14.18
N ALA A 26 -3.48 6.41 15.22
CA ALA A 26 -3.88 5.84 16.50
C ALA A 26 -5.01 6.63 17.19
N GLY A 27 -5.19 7.91 16.86
CA GLY A 27 -6.27 8.78 17.37
C GLY A 27 -7.57 8.71 16.57
N LEU A 28 -7.67 7.87 15.55
CA LEU A 28 -8.90 7.72 14.77
C LEU A 28 -9.96 6.98 15.57
N SER A 29 -11.21 7.45 15.50
CA SER A 29 -12.34 6.78 16.17
C SER A 29 -12.74 5.50 15.42
N GLU A 30 -13.22 4.50 16.16
CA GLU A 30 -13.70 3.23 15.60
C GLU A 30 -14.80 3.43 14.53
N ASN A 31 -15.74 4.38 14.78
CA ASN A 31 -16.76 4.71 13.80
C ASN A 31 -16.17 5.21 12.49
N TYR A 32 -15.20 6.14 12.57
CA TYR A 32 -14.54 6.64 11.35
C TYR A 32 -13.75 5.53 10.64
N ILE A 33 -13.07 4.65 11.37
CA ILE A 33 -12.36 3.51 10.81
C ILE A 33 -13.32 2.61 10.04
N THR A 34 -14.47 2.28 10.64
CA THR A 34 -15.49 1.42 10.02
C THR A 34 -16.08 2.05 8.76
N GLU A 35 -16.50 3.31 8.84
CA GLU A 35 -17.11 4.03 7.72
C GLU A 35 -16.11 4.23 6.57
N SER A 36 -14.87 4.61 6.89
CA SER A 36 -13.82 4.81 5.89
C SER A 36 -13.40 3.50 5.24
N ASN A 37 -13.34 2.38 5.96
CA ASN A 37 -13.09 1.06 5.35
C ASN A 37 -14.12 0.73 4.28
N ALA A 38 -15.42 0.90 4.59
CA ALA A 38 -16.48 0.65 3.64
C ALA A 38 -16.38 1.53 2.38
N GLY A 39 -16.03 2.80 2.56
CA GLY A 39 -15.84 3.76 1.46
C GLY A 39 -14.63 3.41 0.59
N ILE A 40 -13.48 3.10 1.20
CA ILE A 40 -12.26 2.71 0.49
C ILE A 40 -12.49 1.44 -0.32
N ILE A 41 -13.09 0.41 0.30
CA ILE A 41 -13.43 -0.85 -0.39
C ILE A 41 -14.33 -0.59 -1.60
N ARG A 42 -15.42 0.16 -1.42
CA ARG A 42 -16.32 0.51 -2.52
C ARG A 42 -15.59 1.19 -3.66
N ASN A 43 -14.77 2.18 -3.36
CA ASN A 43 -14.03 2.95 -4.36
C ASN A 43 -12.94 2.12 -5.05
N LEU A 44 -12.20 1.26 -4.32
CA LEU A 44 -11.23 0.33 -4.90
C LEU A 44 -11.91 -0.64 -5.90
N PHE A 45 -13.00 -1.26 -5.50
CA PHE A 45 -13.72 -2.22 -6.33
C PHE A 45 -14.46 -1.58 -7.53
N SER A 46 -14.63 -0.25 -7.53
CA SER A 46 -15.17 0.50 -8.67
C SER A 46 -14.13 0.83 -9.74
N LEU A 47 -12.82 0.68 -9.45
CA LEU A 47 -11.76 0.92 -10.41
C LEU A 47 -11.81 -0.09 -11.54
N GLN A 48 -11.84 0.37 -12.79
CA GLN A 48 -11.82 -0.52 -13.95
C GLN A 48 -10.55 -1.38 -13.96
N GLU A 49 -9.40 -0.82 -13.59
CA GLU A 49 -8.13 -1.52 -13.53
C GLU A 49 -8.17 -2.66 -12.49
N PHE A 50 -8.85 -2.45 -11.36
CA PHE A 50 -9.04 -3.51 -10.38
C PHE A 50 -10.02 -4.59 -10.88
N GLN A 51 -11.10 -4.18 -11.53
CA GLN A 51 -12.10 -5.12 -12.06
C GLN A 51 -11.50 -6.03 -13.13
N CYS A 52 -10.66 -5.48 -14.01
CA CYS A 52 -9.98 -6.22 -15.08
C CYS A 52 -8.78 -7.04 -14.58
N ALA A 53 -8.21 -6.74 -13.43
CA ALA A 53 -7.07 -7.45 -12.89
C ALA A 53 -7.44 -8.90 -12.53
N GLU A 54 -6.63 -9.86 -12.93
CA GLU A 54 -6.74 -11.28 -12.55
C GLU A 54 -5.85 -11.60 -11.35
N THR A 55 -4.67 -10.96 -11.26
CA THR A 55 -3.67 -11.20 -10.22
C THR A 55 -3.39 -9.92 -9.45
N VAL A 56 -3.68 -9.93 -8.15
CA VAL A 56 -3.60 -8.75 -7.28
C VAL A 56 -2.67 -9.01 -6.10
N LEU A 57 -1.67 -8.14 -5.93
CA LEU A 57 -0.87 -8.10 -4.71
C LEU A 57 -1.51 -7.15 -3.71
N PHE A 58 -1.88 -7.66 -2.56
CA PHE A 58 -2.33 -6.90 -1.39
C PHE A 58 -1.21 -6.81 -0.36
N PHE A 59 -1.43 -6.05 0.69
CA PHE A 59 -0.68 -6.17 1.95
C PHE A 59 -1.61 -6.73 3.04
N TYR A 60 -1.05 -7.26 4.10
CA TYR A 60 -1.80 -7.69 5.27
C TYR A 60 -1.93 -6.49 6.22
N SER A 61 -3.12 -5.91 6.29
CA SER A 61 -3.37 -4.74 7.14
C SER A 61 -3.30 -5.09 8.62
N ILE A 62 -2.73 -4.18 9.39
CA ILE A 62 -2.61 -4.28 10.85
C ILE A 62 -3.16 -3.01 11.50
N TRP A 63 -3.55 -3.12 12.76
CA TRP A 63 -4.08 -2.00 13.57
C TRP A 63 -5.18 -1.20 12.86
N SER A 64 -4.93 0.10 12.67
CA SER A 64 -5.87 1.03 12.06
C SER A 64 -5.66 1.25 10.56
N GLU A 65 -4.83 0.45 9.90
CA GLU A 65 -4.70 0.51 8.43
C GLU A 65 -6.04 0.24 7.73
N PRO A 66 -6.23 0.71 6.49
CA PRO A 66 -7.41 0.32 5.69
C PRO A 66 -7.54 -1.20 5.58
N ASP A 67 -8.74 -1.73 5.84
CA ASP A 67 -8.98 -3.17 5.97
C ASP A 67 -8.79 -3.92 4.64
N THR A 68 -7.60 -4.49 4.45
CA THR A 68 -7.30 -5.34 3.30
C THR A 68 -7.80 -6.78 3.47
N HIS A 69 -8.14 -7.23 4.67
CA HIS A 69 -8.64 -8.59 4.87
C HIS A 69 -9.98 -8.79 4.16
N GLU A 70 -10.88 -7.82 4.27
CA GLU A 70 -12.15 -7.85 3.55
C GLU A 70 -11.94 -7.71 2.03
N MET A 71 -10.99 -6.88 1.60
CA MET A 71 -10.64 -6.75 0.18
C MET A 71 -10.13 -8.06 -0.40
N ILE A 72 -9.26 -8.77 0.32
CA ILE A 72 -8.70 -10.06 -0.09
C ILE A 72 -9.80 -11.12 -0.19
N ARG A 73 -10.68 -11.25 0.82
CA ARG A 73 -11.81 -12.20 0.77
C ARG A 73 -12.66 -11.98 -0.46
N ARG A 74 -13.09 -10.73 -0.69
CA ARG A 74 -13.92 -10.40 -1.87
C ARG A 74 -13.18 -10.64 -3.19
N ALA A 75 -11.87 -10.37 -3.27
CA ALA A 75 -11.10 -10.66 -4.46
C ALA A 75 -11.04 -12.16 -4.76
N LEU A 76 -10.82 -12.99 -3.74
CA LEU A 76 -10.87 -14.45 -3.86
C LEU A 76 -12.27 -14.95 -4.27
N ASP A 77 -13.34 -14.41 -3.68
CA ASP A 77 -14.73 -14.75 -4.02
C ASP A 77 -15.07 -14.40 -5.48
N LEU A 78 -14.42 -13.35 -6.03
CA LEU A 78 -14.52 -12.98 -7.44
C LEU A 78 -13.63 -13.83 -8.37
N GLY A 79 -12.92 -14.84 -7.83
CA GLY A 79 -12.05 -15.74 -8.59
C GLY A 79 -10.69 -15.13 -8.95
N LYS A 80 -10.31 -13.99 -8.36
CA LYS A 80 -9.00 -13.39 -8.58
C LYS A 80 -7.91 -14.19 -7.85
N THR A 81 -6.70 -14.18 -8.40
CA THR A 81 -5.51 -14.62 -7.68
C THR A 81 -5.07 -13.53 -6.72
N ALA A 82 -5.16 -13.81 -5.41
CA ALA A 82 -4.64 -12.92 -4.39
C ALA A 82 -3.21 -13.32 -3.99
N ALA A 83 -2.37 -12.31 -3.77
CA ALA A 83 -1.02 -12.47 -3.26
C ALA A 83 -0.78 -11.56 -2.06
N LEU A 84 0.12 -11.98 -1.18
CA LEU A 84 0.66 -11.17 -0.11
C LEU A 84 2.20 -11.12 -0.20
N PRO A 85 2.84 -10.10 0.34
CA PRO A 85 4.29 -10.03 0.38
C PRO A 85 4.87 -11.09 1.33
N LYS A 86 5.95 -11.75 0.90
CA LYS A 86 6.91 -12.45 1.74
C LYS A 86 8.14 -11.57 1.86
N THR A 87 8.52 -11.20 3.07
CA THR A 87 9.64 -10.29 3.30
C THR A 87 10.94 -11.04 3.57
N TYR A 88 12.03 -10.47 3.08
CA TYR A 88 13.40 -10.97 3.24
C TYR A 88 14.32 -9.89 3.79
N PRO A 89 15.52 -10.22 4.27
CA PRO A 89 16.51 -9.22 4.69
C PRO A 89 16.81 -8.19 3.59
N LYS A 90 17.34 -7.03 4.00
CA LYS A 90 17.76 -5.93 3.13
C LYS A 90 16.65 -5.28 2.31
N GLY A 91 15.40 -5.36 2.77
CA GLY A 91 14.26 -4.71 2.11
C GLY A 91 13.83 -5.39 0.80
N VAL A 92 14.12 -6.67 0.66
CA VAL A 92 13.64 -7.50 -0.45
C VAL A 92 12.31 -8.12 -0.09
N MET A 93 11.36 -8.18 -1.03
CA MET A 93 10.12 -8.92 -0.88
C MET A 93 9.75 -9.65 -2.17
N ALA A 94 8.92 -10.68 -2.05
CA ALA A 94 8.33 -11.40 -3.16
C ALA A 94 6.82 -11.49 -2.98
N ALA A 95 6.06 -11.39 -4.05
CA ALA A 95 4.64 -11.70 -4.04
C ALA A 95 4.44 -13.21 -3.99
N ARG A 96 3.62 -13.70 -3.06
CA ARG A 96 3.29 -15.11 -2.96
C ARG A 96 1.79 -15.30 -2.96
N LYS A 97 1.31 -16.25 -3.79
CA LYS A 97 -0.11 -16.59 -3.89
C LYS A 97 -0.63 -17.11 -2.57
N ILE A 98 -1.85 -16.73 -2.24
CA ILE A 98 -2.60 -17.27 -1.10
C ILE A 98 -3.98 -17.74 -1.56
N GLY A 99 -4.50 -18.79 -0.90
CA GLY A 99 -5.89 -19.24 -1.02
C GLY A 99 -6.76 -18.76 0.14
N GLY A 100 -6.15 -18.36 1.26
CA GLY A 100 -6.83 -17.87 2.44
C GLY A 100 -5.85 -17.45 3.53
N PHE A 101 -6.37 -16.97 4.66
CA PHE A 101 -5.54 -16.50 5.77
C PHE A 101 -5.01 -17.63 6.67
N ASP A 102 -5.61 -18.82 6.61
CA ASP A 102 -5.20 -20.03 7.31
C ASP A 102 -3.84 -20.57 6.81
N GLU A 103 -3.43 -20.18 5.62
CA GLU A 103 -2.13 -20.52 5.04
C GLU A 103 -0.97 -19.64 5.57
N LEU A 104 -1.29 -18.55 6.27
CA LEU A 104 -0.29 -17.59 6.72
C LEU A 104 0.41 -18.05 7.98
N LYS A 105 1.68 -17.66 8.12
CA LYS A 105 2.53 -17.96 9.28
C LYS A 105 3.08 -16.68 9.89
N PRO A 106 3.37 -16.69 11.20
CA PRO A 106 4.06 -15.58 11.85
C PRO A 106 5.35 -15.22 11.11
N SER A 107 5.60 -13.93 10.95
CA SER A 107 6.82 -13.43 10.32
C SER A 107 7.72 -12.70 11.32
N ARG A 108 8.85 -12.22 10.81
CA ARG A 108 9.83 -11.43 11.56
C ARG A 108 9.26 -10.13 12.16
N PHE A 109 8.17 -9.59 11.60
CA PHE A 109 7.54 -8.34 12.06
C PHE A 109 6.23 -8.57 12.81
N ASP A 110 5.97 -9.80 13.23
CA ASP A 110 4.70 -10.24 13.81
C ASP A 110 3.47 -10.01 12.88
N ILE A 111 3.73 -9.76 11.60
CA ILE A 111 2.71 -9.67 10.56
C ILE A 111 2.61 -11.04 9.88
N PRO A 112 1.42 -11.64 9.80
CA PRO A 112 1.25 -12.91 9.08
C PRO A 112 1.66 -12.80 7.62
N GLU A 113 2.51 -13.73 7.17
CA GLU A 113 3.02 -13.80 5.80
C GLU A 113 2.79 -15.18 5.19
N PRO A 114 2.74 -15.30 3.84
CA PRO A 114 2.74 -16.59 3.18
C PRO A 114 3.99 -17.41 3.52
N ASP A 115 3.84 -18.74 3.50
CA ASP A 115 4.98 -19.66 3.67
C ASP A 115 5.94 -19.56 2.47
N GLU A 116 7.20 -19.95 2.70
CA GLU A 116 8.21 -20.00 1.64
C GLU A 116 7.83 -20.97 0.51
N SER A 117 7.06 -22.02 0.81
CA SER A 117 6.56 -22.98 -0.16
C SER A 117 5.39 -22.48 -0.99
N ALA A 118 4.72 -21.39 -0.59
CA ALA A 118 3.63 -20.80 -1.37
C ALA A 118 4.14 -20.35 -2.75
N PRO A 119 3.36 -20.55 -3.85
CA PRO A 119 3.80 -20.20 -5.18
C PRO A 119 4.21 -18.72 -5.30
N ALA A 120 5.43 -18.47 -5.76
CA ALA A 120 5.88 -17.11 -6.05
C ALA A 120 5.23 -16.60 -7.35
N ILE A 121 4.90 -15.33 -7.36
CA ILE A 121 4.36 -14.63 -8.53
C ILE A 121 5.44 -13.67 -9.02
N ASP A 122 5.75 -13.77 -10.32
CA ASP A 122 6.66 -12.85 -10.98
C ASP A 122 6.09 -11.42 -10.90
N PRO A 123 6.89 -10.39 -10.58
CA PRO A 123 6.43 -9.01 -10.56
C PRO A 123 5.74 -8.57 -11.87
N ASP A 124 6.17 -9.06 -13.03
CA ASP A 124 5.56 -8.75 -14.33
C ASP A 124 4.26 -9.54 -14.60
N ALA A 125 3.95 -10.56 -13.80
CA ALA A 125 2.68 -11.30 -13.85
C ALA A 125 1.59 -10.71 -12.92
N LEU A 126 1.89 -9.63 -12.21
CA LEU A 126 0.90 -8.89 -11.42
C LEU A 126 0.17 -7.89 -12.32
N ASP A 127 -1.14 -7.83 -12.20
CA ASP A 127 -1.97 -6.82 -12.88
C ASP A 127 -2.19 -5.59 -12.01
N PHE A 128 -2.31 -5.79 -10.70
CA PHE A 128 -2.68 -4.75 -9.76
C PHE A 128 -1.97 -4.90 -8.42
N ILE A 129 -1.52 -3.80 -7.84
CA ILE A 129 -0.88 -3.77 -6.52
C ILE A 129 -1.59 -2.77 -5.62
N VAL A 130 -2.11 -3.23 -4.50
CA VAL A 130 -2.58 -2.39 -3.40
C VAL A 130 -1.37 -2.02 -2.54
N VAL A 131 -1.07 -0.72 -2.46
CA VAL A 131 0.16 -0.21 -1.84
C VAL A 131 -0.15 0.41 -0.49
N PRO A 132 0.51 -0.06 0.61
CA PRO A 132 0.36 0.53 1.94
C PRO A 132 1.18 1.80 2.11
N SER A 133 0.79 2.62 3.07
CA SER A 133 1.64 3.71 3.57
C SER A 133 1.18 4.22 4.94
N VAL A 134 2.06 4.89 5.64
CA VAL A 134 1.73 5.70 6.82
C VAL A 134 0.91 6.93 6.42
N ALA A 135 1.23 7.55 5.28
CA ALA A 135 0.47 8.64 4.69
C ALA A 135 0.75 8.73 3.18
N PHE A 136 -0.22 9.16 2.40
CA PHE A 136 -0.06 9.59 1.00
C PHE A 136 -0.21 11.10 0.89
N ASP A 137 0.40 11.70 -0.12
CA ASP A 137 0.04 13.04 -0.54
C ASP A 137 -0.90 13.01 -1.76
N ARG A 138 -1.46 14.19 -2.07
CA ARG A 138 -2.38 14.33 -3.22
C ARG A 138 -1.69 14.23 -4.58
N GLU A 139 -0.39 14.04 -4.63
CA GLU A 139 0.39 13.79 -5.84
C GLU A 139 0.79 12.30 -5.98
N GLY A 140 0.38 11.43 -5.05
CA GLY A 140 0.57 9.98 -5.09
C GLY A 140 1.92 9.48 -4.57
N TYR A 141 2.63 10.33 -3.85
CA TYR A 141 3.81 9.90 -3.12
C TYR A 141 3.45 9.46 -1.71
N ARG A 142 4.21 8.51 -1.19
CA ARG A 142 3.91 7.89 0.10
C ARG A 142 5.03 8.06 1.12
N LEU A 143 4.62 8.20 2.35
CA LEU A 143 5.48 8.05 3.51
C LEU A 143 5.35 6.60 4.00
N GLY A 144 6.29 5.75 3.62
CA GLY A 144 6.33 4.35 4.06
C GLY A 144 6.96 4.20 5.45
N HIS A 145 6.97 2.98 6.00
CA HIS A 145 7.56 2.64 7.30
C HIS A 145 9.09 2.74 7.37
N GLY A 146 9.77 3.00 6.26
CA GLY A 146 11.21 3.30 6.21
C GLY A 146 12.12 2.14 5.78
N ALA A 147 11.61 0.92 5.63
CA ALA A 147 12.42 -0.22 5.17
C ALA A 147 12.61 -0.26 3.63
N GLY A 148 11.81 0.51 2.87
CA GLY A 148 11.94 0.65 1.42
C GLY A 148 11.55 -0.58 0.60
N TYR A 149 10.76 -1.49 1.16
CA TYR A 149 10.29 -2.71 0.47
C TYR A 149 9.52 -2.38 -0.80
N TYR A 150 8.53 -1.49 -0.70
CA TYR A 150 7.67 -1.16 -1.85
C TYR A 150 8.41 -0.33 -2.91
N ASP A 151 9.33 0.58 -2.54
CA ASP A 151 10.07 1.36 -3.55
C ASP A 151 10.95 0.46 -4.41
N ARG A 152 11.59 -0.55 -3.80
CA ARG A 152 12.37 -1.53 -4.55
C ARG A 152 11.49 -2.46 -5.37
N TYR A 153 10.36 -2.91 -4.83
CA TYR A 153 9.49 -3.85 -5.50
C TYR A 153 8.75 -3.22 -6.68
N LEU A 154 8.21 -2.02 -6.50
CA LEU A 154 7.49 -1.30 -7.55
C LEU A 154 8.37 -0.96 -8.76
N ALA A 155 9.69 -0.91 -8.59
CA ALA A 155 10.63 -0.76 -9.70
C ALA A 155 10.76 -2.01 -10.59
N LEU A 156 10.26 -3.16 -10.13
CA LEU A 156 10.37 -4.45 -10.82
C LEU A 156 9.10 -4.84 -11.59
N THR A 157 8.05 -4.04 -11.56
CA THR A 157 6.74 -4.41 -12.10
C THR A 157 6.15 -3.33 -12.97
N ARG A 158 5.23 -3.74 -13.87
CA ARG A 158 4.38 -2.85 -14.68
C ARG A 158 2.93 -2.84 -14.23
N ALA A 159 2.61 -3.54 -13.13
CA ALA A 159 1.28 -3.61 -12.58
C ALA A 159 0.71 -2.21 -12.29
N PHE A 160 -0.60 -2.07 -12.39
CA PHE A 160 -1.26 -0.85 -11.93
C PHE A 160 -1.17 -0.73 -10.42
N THR A 161 -0.65 0.37 -9.91
CA THR A 161 -0.40 0.60 -8.49
C THR A 161 -1.43 1.54 -7.89
N CYS A 162 -2.10 1.09 -6.85
CA CYS A 162 -3.13 1.85 -6.14
C CYS A 162 -2.77 1.99 -4.67
N GLY A 163 -2.49 3.20 -4.23
CA GLY A 163 -2.42 3.51 -2.81
C GLY A 163 -3.82 3.51 -2.21
N ILE A 164 -3.96 2.97 -1.01
CA ILE A 164 -5.20 3.11 -0.22
C ILE A 164 -4.89 3.89 1.04
N ALA A 165 -5.70 4.90 1.32
CA ALA A 165 -5.53 5.75 2.50
C ALA A 165 -6.89 6.25 2.99
N ARG A 166 -6.98 6.55 4.29
CA ARG A 166 -8.10 7.34 4.79
C ARG A 166 -7.90 8.81 4.41
N GLU A 167 -8.96 9.53 4.12
CA GLU A 167 -8.88 10.97 3.79
C GLU A 167 -8.12 11.77 4.85
N LYS A 168 -8.34 11.44 6.13
CA LYS A 168 -7.62 12.05 7.24
C LYS A 168 -6.13 11.75 7.28
N MET A 169 -5.68 10.76 6.52
CA MET A 169 -4.28 10.35 6.39
C MET A 169 -3.62 10.86 5.11
N LEU A 170 -4.28 11.79 4.39
CA LEU A 170 -3.66 12.50 3.29
C LEU A 170 -2.79 13.64 3.82
N ALA A 171 -1.49 13.56 3.57
CA ALA A 171 -0.54 14.60 3.90
C ALA A 171 -0.60 15.75 2.87
N PRO A 172 -0.36 17.01 3.28
CA PRO A 172 -0.23 18.11 2.33
C PRO A 172 0.88 17.85 1.30
N ARG A 173 1.97 17.27 1.76
CA ARG A 173 3.12 16.85 0.94
C ARG A 173 3.95 15.82 1.68
N VAL A 174 4.38 14.77 0.97
CA VAL A 174 5.37 13.80 1.43
C VAL A 174 6.75 14.20 0.92
N PRO A 175 7.79 14.19 1.78
CA PRO A 175 9.18 14.38 1.34
C PRO A 175 9.60 13.31 0.34
N ARG A 176 10.27 13.71 -0.74
CA ARG A 176 10.60 12.85 -1.88
C ARG A 176 12.09 12.69 -2.06
N GLU A 177 12.50 11.49 -2.40
CA GLU A 177 13.85 11.17 -2.85
C GLU A 177 13.79 10.61 -4.29
N ARG A 178 14.92 10.52 -4.95
CA ARG A 178 15.00 10.10 -6.36
C ARG A 178 14.45 8.70 -6.63
N HIS A 179 14.47 7.85 -5.62
CA HIS A 179 14.00 6.45 -5.71
C HIS A 179 12.56 6.26 -5.26
N ASP A 180 11.89 7.28 -4.74
CA ASP A 180 10.50 7.18 -4.33
C ASP A 180 9.61 7.08 -5.58
N ILE A 181 8.81 6.01 -5.65
CA ILE A 181 7.94 5.73 -6.79
C ILE A 181 6.52 6.19 -6.48
N ARG A 182 5.98 7.05 -7.35
CA ARG A 182 4.60 7.48 -7.31
C ARG A 182 3.67 6.33 -7.73
N VAL A 183 2.54 6.16 -7.02
CA VAL A 183 1.49 5.22 -7.43
C VAL A 183 0.63 5.80 -8.57
N ASN A 184 -0.10 4.95 -9.31
CA ASN A 184 -0.96 5.39 -10.41
C ASN A 184 -2.24 6.09 -9.92
N CYS A 185 -2.77 5.70 -8.77
CA CYS A 185 -3.87 6.40 -8.10
C CYS A 185 -3.78 6.21 -6.58
N VAL A 186 -4.50 7.07 -5.85
CA VAL A 186 -4.80 6.85 -4.42
C VAL A 186 -6.31 6.84 -4.24
N VAL A 187 -6.80 5.84 -3.52
CA VAL A 187 -8.20 5.67 -3.17
C VAL A 187 -8.39 6.02 -1.71
N THR A 188 -9.32 6.93 -1.45
CA THR A 188 -9.83 7.22 -0.10
C THR A 188 -11.30 6.81 -0.01
N GLU A 189 -11.92 6.97 1.16
CA GLU A 189 -13.35 6.77 1.33
C GLU A 189 -14.20 7.79 0.55
N ASN A 190 -13.64 8.96 0.23
CA ASN A 190 -14.36 10.07 -0.38
C ASN A 190 -14.07 10.23 -1.86
N GLU A 191 -12.86 9.91 -2.34
CA GLU A 191 -12.44 10.20 -3.71
C GLU A 191 -11.39 9.22 -4.23
N ILE A 192 -11.18 9.26 -5.54
CA ILE A 192 -10.10 8.57 -6.24
C ILE A 192 -9.21 9.63 -6.87
N LEU A 193 -8.02 9.80 -6.31
CA LEU A 193 -7.01 10.70 -6.83
C LEU A 193 -6.27 10.02 -7.99
N ARG A 194 -6.24 10.65 -9.16
CA ARG A 194 -5.54 10.17 -10.36
C ARG A 194 -4.69 11.28 -10.96
N TRP A 195 -3.56 10.89 -11.52
CA TRP A 195 -2.67 11.81 -12.21
C TRP A 195 -2.59 11.43 -13.69
N ARG A 196 -2.77 12.42 -14.56
CA ARG A 196 -2.44 12.25 -15.98
C ARG A 196 -0.92 12.23 -16.11
N ASN A 197 -0.38 11.19 -16.73
CA ASN A 197 1.02 11.14 -17.15
C ASN A 197 1.25 12.12 -18.30
#